data_07f269445654ebdbe4fa348d9ea6ba56
#
_entry.id   07f269445654ebdbe4fa348d9ea6ba56
#
_cell.length_a   1.000
_cell.length_b   1.000
_cell.length_c   1.000
_cell.angle_alpha   90.00
_cell.angle_beta   90.00
_cell.angle_gamma   90.00
#
_symmetry.space_group_name_H-M   'P 1'
#
loop_
_entity.id
_entity.type
_entity.pdbx_description
1 polymer ?
#
loop_
_entity_poly.entity_id
_entity_poly.type
_entity_poly.pdbx_seq_one_letter_code
_entity_poly.pdbx_strand_id
1 'polypeptide(L)'
;VKTWKRTTAAAAVAMIASAALAACGDAPDEKAEEKIDFLPCILSDAGGFDDKSFNQLSFEGVKDAAKELNSDFKQFESKNENDYDGALENFVAQGCDAIVTVGFALSAATVKSATANTDIEYILIDDAADNDFNGTKDAENIKPILYDTAQAAFLAGYAAADYTKTGVVGTYGGQPFPTVTIFMDGFKQGVDYYAKEKGKAVKLVGFQGGDKGTFTGGFDANEKATNTAKQILEQDADVILPVGGPIYQGALTAIEDSGKDVALVGVDADFFETDPNTQDVVFTSILKNMKQSTFEAVVAAGEDKFDANSYVGTLENDGVGIAPFHNFDSKISDTLAAELETVKAGIIDGSIPVTSYLNQ
;
A
#
# COMPACT_ATOMS: atom_id res chain seq x y z
N VAL A 1 22.16 -56.71 -54.87
CA VAL A 1 22.19 -56.91 -56.34
C VAL A 1 21.64 -55.62 -57.02
N LYS A 2 22.51 -55.08 -57.89
CA LYS A 2 22.31 -54.12 -58.96
C LYS A 2 21.99 -52.65 -58.54
N THR A 3 22.96 -51.78 -58.55
CA THR A 3 23.80 -51.13 -59.55
C THR A 3 23.05 -50.23 -60.58
N TRP A 4 23.54 -49.00 -60.58
CA TRP A 4 23.89 -48.17 -61.74
C TRP A 4 22.85 -47.10 -62.15
N LYS A 5 23.16 -45.88 -62.50
CA LYS A 5 24.39 -45.23 -63.05
C LYS A 5 24.31 -43.69 -62.79
N ARG A 6 25.51 -43.10 -62.75
CA ARG A 6 25.79 -41.70 -62.92
C ARG A 6 25.40 -41.19 -64.34
N THR A 7 24.99 -39.92 -64.43
CA THR A 7 25.44 -39.09 -65.55
C THR A 7 25.46 -37.61 -65.08
N THR A 8 26.59 -37.04 -65.32
CA THR A 8 26.99 -35.63 -65.27
C THR A 8 26.37 -34.87 -66.42
N ALA A 9 25.96 -33.60 -66.19
CA ALA A 9 26.08 -32.53 -67.20
C ALA A 9 26.24 -31.22 -66.49
N ALA A 10 27.33 -30.56 -66.83
CA ALA A 10 27.78 -29.26 -66.39
C ALA A 10 27.18 -28.13 -67.23
N ALA A 11 27.36 -26.94 -66.69
CA ALA A 11 27.37 -25.63 -67.34
C ALA A 11 26.05 -24.94 -67.73
N ALA A 12 25.69 -23.91 -66.91
CA ALA A 12 25.42 -22.57 -67.44
C ALA A 12 25.55 -21.55 -66.26
N VAL A 13 26.74 -21.01 -66.14
CA VAL A 13 26.98 -19.71 -65.49
C VAL A 13 26.67 -18.66 -66.51
N ALA A 14 25.64 -17.82 -66.22
CA ALA A 14 25.60 -16.45 -66.77
C ALA A 14 24.50 -15.63 -66.04
N MET A 15 24.96 -14.60 -65.32
CA MET A 15 24.34 -13.28 -65.14
C MET A 15 22.85 -13.21 -64.77
N ILE A 16 22.55 -12.98 -63.49
CA ILE A 16 21.64 -11.95 -63.05
C ILE A 16 22.22 -11.35 -61.75
N ALA A 17 23.18 -10.46 -61.90
CA ALA A 17 23.60 -9.50 -60.90
C ALA A 17 23.00 -8.17 -61.33
N SER A 18 21.82 -7.79 -60.83
CA SER A 18 21.32 -6.42 -60.80
C SER A 18 19.80 -6.42 -60.54
N ALA A 19 19.39 -6.68 -59.31
CA ALA A 19 18.09 -6.26 -58.77
C ALA A 19 18.04 -6.53 -57.22
N ALA A 20 19.04 -6.08 -56.47
CA ALA A 20 19.04 -6.16 -55.02
C ALA A 20 19.44 -4.81 -54.40
N LEU A 21 18.83 -3.72 -54.89
CA LEU A 21 19.01 -2.36 -54.36
C LEU A 21 17.73 -1.57 -54.52
N ALA A 22 16.63 -2.02 -53.92
CA ALA A 22 15.43 -1.20 -53.70
C ALA A 22 14.49 -1.94 -52.73
N ALA A 23 14.98 -2.24 -51.49
CA ALA A 23 14.12 -2.68 -50.39
C ALA A 23 14.73 -2.19 -49.07
N CYS A 24 15.20 -0.93 -49.05
CA CYS A 24 15.12 -0.16 -47.80
C CYS A 24 13.73 0.50 -47.82
N GLY A 25 12.70 -0.29 -47.59
CA GLY A 25 11.48 0.26 -47.06
C GLY A 25 11.80 0.65 -45.62
N ASP A 26 11.63 1.93 -45.34
CA ASP A 26 11.61 2.42 -43.96
C ASP A 26 10.73 1.47 -43.16
N ALA A 27 11.24 1.05 -41.98
CA ALA A 27 10.40 0.39 -40.97
C ALA A 27 9.14 1.28 -40.81
N PRO A 28 7.96 0.71 -40.65
CA PRO A 28 6.80 1.53 -40.36
C PRO A 28 7.20 2.40 -39.16
N ASP A 29 7.10 3.72 -39.36
CA ASP A 29 7.16 4.64 -38.23
C ASP A 29 6.19 4.08 -37.20
N GLU A 30 6.67 3.62 -36.03
CA GLU A 30 5.83 3.43 -34.88
C GLU A 30 5.19 4.81 -34.68
N LYS A 31 3.91 4.91 -35.02
CA LYS A 31 3.15 6.12 -34.73
C LYS A 31 3.30 6.28 -33.22
N ALA A 32 4.01 7.32 -32.80
CA ALA A 32 3.99 7.71 -31.40
C ALA A 32 2.50 7.84 -31.04
N GLU A 33 2.06 7.03 -30.09
CA GLU A 33 0.70 7.12 -29.59
C GLU A 33 0.50 8.56 -29.15
N GLU A 34 -0.55 9.23 -29.66
CA GLU A 34 -0.82 10.61 -29.29
C GLU A 34 -1.07 10.67 -27.80
N LYS A 35 -0.38 11.59 -27.09
CA LYS A 35 -0.68 11.86 -25.69
C LYS A 35 -2.12 12.28 -25.55
N ILE A 36 -2.81 11.73 -24.57
CA ILE A 36 -4.15 12.21 -24.24
C ILE A 36 -4.04 13.56 -23.49
N ASP A 37 -5.04 14.42 -23.68
CA ASP A 37 -5.15 15.69 -22.96
C ASP A 37 -5.80 15.45 -21.59
N PHE A 38 -5.03 14.81 -20.71
CA PHE A 38 -5.41 14.47 -19.32
C PHE A 38 -4.18 14.57 -18.43
N LEU A 39 -4.27 15.31 -17.34
CA LEU A 39 -3.15 15.57 -16.43
C LEU A 39 -3.49 15.13 -14.99
N PRO A 40 -3.16 13.89 -14.59
CA PRO A 40 -3.27 13.49 -13.20
C PRO A 40 -2.18 14.14 -12.35
N CYS A 41 -2.53 14.52 -11.13
CA CYS A 41 -1.64 15.14 -10.16
C CYS A 41 -1.72 14.40 -8.83
N ILE A 42 -0.63 14.36 -8.08
CA ILE A 42 -0.61 13.69 -6.77
C ILE A 42 0.08 14.54 -5.71
N LEU A 43 -0.57 14.62 -4.54
CA LEU A 43 -0.10 15.28 -3.34
C LEU A 43 0.11 14.27 -2.22
N SER A 44 1.34 14.17 -1.68
CA SER A 44 1.59 13.36 -0.50
C SER A 44 1.26 14.10 0.79
N ASP A 45 1.03 13.35 1.86
CA ASP A 45 1.17 13.89 3.21
C ASP A 45 2.65 14.13 3.57
N ALA A 46 2.94 14.37 4.86
CA ALA A 46 4.27 14.71 5.34
C ALA A 46 5.30 13.54 5.23
N GLY A 47 4.88 12.31 4.87
CA GLY A 47 5.78 11.17 4.70
C GLY A 47 6.62 11.20 3.43
N GLY A 48 6.16 11.92 2.40
CA GLY A 48 6.82 11.97 1.08
C GLY A 48 6.72 10.66 0.31
N PHE A 49 7.14 10.64 -0.97
CA PHE A 49 6.98 9.48 -1.87
C PHE A 49 8.07 8.42 -1.74
N ASP A 50 9.04 8.57 -0.85
CA ASP A 50 10.11 7.59 -0.58
C ASP A 50 9.94 6.95 0.81
N ASP A 51 8.71 6.86 1.31
CA ASP A 51 8.38 6.32 2.64
C ASP A 51 8.41 4.79 2.72
N LYS A 52 8.64 4.11 1.60
CA LYS A 52 8.66 2.64 1.42
C LYS A 52 7.33 1.96 1.72
N SER A 53 6.25 2.75 1.82
CA SER A 53 4.97 2.33 2.34
C SER A 53 3.83 3.11 1.68
N PHE A 54 3.11 3.89 2.45
CA PHE A 54 1.83 4.55 2.17
C PHE A 54 1.83 5.47 0.95
N ASN A 55 2.66 6.52 0.97
CA ASN A 55 2.69 7.49 -0.12
C ASN A 55 3.33 6.90 -1.39
N GLN A 56 4.39 6.09 -1.23
CA GLN A 56 5.08 5.46 -2.36
C GLN A 56 4.11 4.62 -3.19
N LEU A 57 3.26 3.80 -2.57
CA LEU A 57 2.31 2.94 -3.28
C LEU A 57 1.32 3.74 -4.12
N SER A 58 0.74 4.81 -3.57
CA SER A 58 -0.19 5.68 -4.30
C SER A 58 0.52 6.42 -5.44
N PHE A 59 1.75 6.89 -5.21
CA PHE A 59 2.58 7.53 -6.23
C PHE A 59 2.89 6.59 -7.40
N GLU A 60 3.26 5.34 -7.11
CA GLU A 60 3.48 4.34 -8.15
C GLU A 60 2.20 4.05 -8.95
N GLY A 61 1.04 4.04 -8.29
CA GLY A 61 -0.26 3.91 -8.94
C GLY A 61 -0.54 5.02 -9.95
N VAL A 62 -0.33 6.29 -9.56
CA VAL A 62 -0.48 7.45 -10.48
C VAL A 62 0.52 7.38 -11.62
N LYS A 63 1.77 7.04 -11.34
CA LYS A 63 2.82 6.93 -12.36
C LYS A 63 2.52 5.85 -13.39
N ASP A 64 2.06 4.69 -12.95
CA ASP A 64 1.68 3.59 -13.84
C ASP A 64 0.42 3.94 -14.65
N ALA A 65 -0.56 4.62 -14.03
CA ALA A 65 -1.76 5.11 -14.72
C ALA A 65 -1.43 6.16 -15.79
N ALA A 66 -0.58 7.13 -15.49
CA ALA A 66 -0.14 8.12 -16.47
C ALA A 66 0.58 7.47 -17.66
N LYS A 67 1.37 6.43 -17.40
CA LYS A 67 2.03 5.65 -18.47
C LYS A 67 1.02 4.87 -19.30
N GLU A 68 0.03 4.23 -18.70
CA GLU A 68 -1.05 3.49 -19.40
C GLU A 68 -1.85 4.42 -20.30
N LEU A 69 -2.18 5.61 -19.78
CA LEU A 69 -2.93 6.65 -20.50
C LEU A 69 -2.09 7.45 -21.52
N ASN A 70 -0.79 7.18 -21.62
CA ASN A 70 0.14 7.99 -22.40
C ASN A 70 0.02 9.50 -22.09
N SER A 71 -0.06 9.85 -20.80
CA SER A 71 -0.15 11.22 -20.29
C SER A 71 1.09 11.62 -19.49
N ASP A 72 1.28 12.92 -19.27
CA ASP A 72 2.19 13.43 -18.25
C ASP A 72 1.49 13.38 -16.88
N PHE A 73 2.22 13.52 -15.79
CA PHE A 73 1.65 13.72 -14.45
C PHE A 73 2.45 14.73 -13.66
N LYS A 74 1.88 15.25 -12.57
CA LYS A 74 2.58 16.15 -11.65
C LYS A 74 2.51 15.62 -10.22
N GLN A 75 3.51 16.00 -9.44
CA GLN A 75 3.61 15.57 -8.05
C GLN A 75 4.05 16.72 -7.15
N PHE A 76 3.63 16.65 -5.90
CA PHE A 76 4.12 17.53 -4.84
C PHE A 76 4.25 16.73 -3.54
N GLU A 77 5.40 16.84 -2.87
CA GLU A 77 5.63 16.24 -1.56
C GLU A 77 5.48 17.30 -0.49
N SER A 78 4.49 17.13 0.39
CA SER A 78 4.29 18.03 1.51
C SER A 78 5.28 17.75 2.63
N LYS A 79 5.73 18.77 3.29
CA LYS A 79 6.56 18.67 4.50
C LYS A 79 5.75 18.75 5.78
N ASN A 80 4.60 19.39 5.71
CA ASN A 80 3.65 19.52 6.81
C ASN A 80 2.29 20.02 6.28
N GLU A 81 1.28 20.03 7.13
CA GLU A 81 -0.09 20.38 6.78
C GLU A 81 -0.27 21.80 6.20
N ASN A 82 0.66 22.75 6.49
CA ASN A 82 0.58 24.11 5.92
C ASN A 82 0.84 24.15 4.41
N ASP A 83 1.40 23.09 3.84
CA ASP A 83 1.69 23.01 2.41
C ASP A 83 0.45 22.63 1.60
N TYR A 84 -0.57 21.99 2.21
CA TYR A 84 -1.67 21.33 1.51
C TYR A 84 -2.50 22.28 0.64
N ASP A 85 -3.03 23.35 1.22
CA ASP A 85 -3.86 24.32 0.50
C ASP A 85 -3.10 24.92 -0.70
N GLY A 86 -1.86 25.37 -0.48
CA GLY A 86 -1.05 25.98 -1.53
C GLY A 86 -0.67 24.99 -2.65
N ALA A 87 -0.44 23.72 -2.32
CA ALA A 87 -0.16 22.68 -3.32
C ALA A 87 -1.40 22.39 -4.17
N LEU A 88 -2.59 22.27 -3.56
CA LEU A 88 -3.84 22.07 -4.27
C LEU A 88 -4.20 23.26 -5.18
N GLU A 89 -4.08 24.50 -4.69
CA GLU A 89 -4.26 25.70 -5.51
C GLU A 89 -3.31 25.73 -6.71
N ASN A 90 -2.06 25.29 -6.52
CA ASN A 90 -1.09 25.21 -7.59
C ASN A 90 -1.45 24.12 -8.62
N PHE A 91 -1.95 22.97 -8.22
CA PHE A 91 -2.41 21.93 -9.14
C PHE A 91 -3.61 22.39 -9.97
N VAL A 92 -4.58 23.05 -9.35
CA VAL A 92 -5.70 23.67 -10.06
C VAL A 92 -5.20 24.69 -11.10
N ALA A 93 -4.27 25.55 -10.71
CA ALA A 93 -3.69 26.56 -11.62
C ALA A 93 -2.86 25.95 -12.76
N GLN A 94 -2.33 24.75 -12.57
CA GLN A 94 -1.58 24.01 -13.59
C GLN A 94 -2.47 23.20 -14.53
N GLY A 95 -3.80 23.20 -14.33
CA GLY A 95 -4.77 22.49 -15.16
C GLY A 95 -4.77 20.98 -14.90
N CYS A 96 -4.59 20.52 -13.65
CA CYS A 96 -4.79 19.13 -13.32
C CYS A 96 -6.25 18.72 -13.51
N ASP A 97 -6.52 17.65 -14.24
CA ASP A 97 -7.87 17.12 -14.49
C ASP A 97 -8.32 16.20 -13.36
N ALA A 98 -7.38 15.42 -12.80
CA ALA A 98 -7.60 14.60 -11.62
C ALA A 98 -6.50 14.87 -10.57
N ILE A 99 -6.89 14.97 -9.29
CA ILE A 99 -5.97 15.23 -8.18
C ILE A 99 -6.10 14.11 -7.15
N VAL A 100 -5.02 13.34 -6.98
CA VAL A 100 -4.89 12.33 -5.93
C VAL A 100 -4.30 12.97 -4.70
N THR A 101 -4.97 12.85 -3.56
CA THR A 101 -4.49 13.30 -2.25
C THR A 101 -4.33 12.10 -1.32
N VAL A 102 -3.17 11.98 -0.69
CA VAL A 102 -2.80 10.76 0.03
C VAL A 102 -2.82 11.01 1.54
N GLY A 103 -3.83 10.46 2.21
CA GLY A 103 -3.89 10.41 3.66
C GLY A 103 -4.98 11.24 4.33
N PHE A 104 -5.38 10.77 5.50
CA PHE A 104 -6.42 11.37 6.36
C PHE A 104 -6.20 12.87 6.64
N ALA A 105 -4.95 13.29 6.85
CA ALA A 105 -4.63 14.68 7.15
C ALA A 105 -4.95 15.64 5.99
N LEU A 106 -5.07 15.15 4.77
CA LEU A 106 -5.41 15.91 3.57
C LEU A 106 -6.92 16.10 3.37
N SER A 107 -7.77 15.41 4.13
CA SER A 107 -9.22 15.41 3.94
C SER A 107 -9.84 16.80 3.86
N ALA A 108 -9.62 17.64 4.86
CA ALA A 108 -10.20 18.98 4.91
C ALA A 108 -9.76 19.89 3.75
N ALA A 109 -8.47 19.83 3.37
CA ALA A 109 -7.94 20.62 2.25
C ALA A 109 -8.49 20.09 0.91
N THR A 110 -8.61 18.76 0.76
CA THR A 110 -9.19 18.13 -0.44
C THR A 110 -10.65 18.50 -0.62
N VAL A 111 -11.48 18.39 0.42
CA VAL A 111 -12.91 18.77 0.39
C VAL A 111 -13.06 20.24 0.03
N LYS A 112 -12.26 21.13 0.66
CA LYS A 112 -12.25 22.56 0.36
C LYS A 112 -11.92 22.82 -1.12
N SER A 113 -10.89 22.18 -1.66
CA SER A 113 -10.47 22.34 -3.05
C SER A 113 -11.51 21.78 -4.02
N ALA A 114 -12.04 20.58 -3.75
CA ALA A 114 -13.05 19.91 -4.58
C ALA A 114 -14.37 20.70 -4.64
N THR A 115 -14.82 21.26 -3.53
CA THR A 115 -16.01 22.11 -3.46
C THR A 115 -15.86 23.38 -4.29
N ALA A 116 -14.65 23.94 -4.35
CA ALA A 116 -14.35 25.15 -5.13
C ALA A 116 -14.13 24.87 -6.64
N ASN A 117 -13.79 23.63 -7.02
CA ASN A 117 -13.40 23.24 -8.37
C ASN A 117 -14.15 21.97 -8.81
N THR A 118 -15.43 22.12 -9.08
CA THR A 118 -16.37 21.01 -9.35
C THR A 118 -16.10 20.27 -10.66
N ASP A 119 -15.32 20.85 -11.56
CA ASP A 119 -14.94 20.26 -12.85
C ASP A 119 -13.66 19.41 -12.78
N ILE A 120 -12.99 19.38 -11.61
CA ILE A 120 -11.82 18.55 -11.34
C ILE A 120 -12.25 17.31 -10.55
N GLU A 121 -11.71 16.16 -10.89
CA GLU A 121 -11.95 14.91 -10.18
C GLU A 121 -10.93 14.74 -9.05
N TYR A 122 -11.38 14.39 -7.86
CA TYR A 122 -10.49 14.16 -6.72
C TYR A 122 -10.55 12.70 -6.29
N ILE A 123 -9.37 12.15 -5.96
CA ILE A 123 -9.22 10.79 -5.44
C ILE A 123 -8.54 10.93 -4.07
N LEU A 124 -9.29 10.66 -3.01
CA LEU A 124 -8.80 10.81 -1.63
C LEU A 124 -8.50 9.43 -1.05
N ILE A 125 -7.23 9.19 -0.75
CA ILE A 125 -6.75 7.92 -0.21
C ILE A 125 -6.86 7.93 1.32
N ASP A 126 -7.46 6.88 1.85
CA ASP A 126 -7.57 6.59 3.28
C ASP A 126 -8.42 7.60 4.07
N ASP A 127 -9.42 8.21 3.42
CA ASP A 127 -10.41 9.04 4.09
C ASP A 127 -11.75 9.03 3.35
N ALA A 128 -12.85 9.22 4.10
CA ALA A 128 -14.22 9.19 3.58
C ALA A 128 -14.67 10.52 2.96
N ALA A 129 -13.86 11.57 3.03
CA ALA A 129 -14.24 12.95 2.69
C ALA A 129 -15.48 13.46 3.44
N ASP A 130 -15.66 13.01 4.68
CA ASP A 130 -16.77 13.34 5.58
C ASP A 130 -16.22 14.05 6.83
N ASN A 131 -15.98 15.35 6.74
CA ASN A 131 -15.32 16.12 7.79
C ASN A 131 -16.26 16.54 8.92
N ASP A 132 -17.57 16.48 8.71
CA ASP A 132 -18.58 16.77 9.73
C ASP A 132 -19.14 15.49 10.39
N PHE A 133 -18.66 14.32 9.96
CA PHE A 133 -19.00 12.99 10.47
C PHE A 133 -20.51 12.68 10.43
N ASN A 134 -21.18 13.15 9.39
CA ASN A 134 -22.60 12.91 9.19
C ASN A 134 -22.92 11.61 8.41
N GLY A 135 -21.90 10.90 7.95
CA GLY A 135 -21.99 9.65 7.20
C GLY A 135 -22.11 9.84 5.69
N THR A 136 -21.95 11.07 5.19
CA THR A 136 -21.96 11.38 3.75
C THR A 136 -20.72 12.20 3.37
N LYS A 137 -20.18 11.97 2.17
CA LYS A 137 -19.05 12.77 1.71
C LYS A 137 -19.45 14.22 1.45
N ASP A 138 -18.54 15.15 1.74
CA ASP A 138 -18.78 16.60 1.68
C ASP A 138 -18.67 17.20 0.28
N ALA A 139 -18.19 16.46 -0.73
CA ALA A 139 -18.11 16.91 -2.12
C ALA A 139 -18.36 15.77 -3.10
N GLU A 140 -19.18 16.01 -4.13
CA GLU A 140 -19.64 14.97 -5.06
C GLU A 140 -18.56 14.49 -6.02
N ASN A 141 -17.57 15.33 -6.34
CA ASN A 141 -16.46 15.06 -7.25
C ASN A 141 -15.23 14.43 -6.53
N ILE A 142 -15.41 13.91 -5.33
CA ILE A 142 -14.38 13.13 -4.63
C ILE A 142 -14.72 11.64 -4.68
N LYS A 143 -13.76 10.81 -5.06
CA LYS A 143 -13.75 9.36 -4.86
C LYS A 143 -12.97 9.02 -3.61
N PRO A 144 -13.62 8.65 -2.50
CA PRO A 144 -12.94 8.07 -1.35
C PRO A 144 -12.41 6.67 -1.67
N ILE A 145 -11.17 6.41 -1.28
CA ILE A 145 -10.56 5.06 -1.33
C ILE A 145 -10.18 4.68 0.10
N LEU A 146 -10.92 3.76 0.67
CA LEU A 146 -10.82 3.29 2.05
C LEU A 146 -10.34 1.86 2.10
N TYR A 147 -9.84 1.42 3.27
CA TYR A 147 -9.39 0.05 3.48
C TYR A 147 -9.86 -0.44 4.84
N ASP A 148 -10.58 -1.56 4.88
CA ASP A 148 -10.92 -2.25 6.13
C ASP A 148 -9.72 -3.06 6.64
N THR A 149 -8.67 -2.31 6.94
CA THR A 149 -7.35 -2.82 7.34
C THR A 149 -7.41 -3.65 8.61
N ALA A 150 -8.46 -3.45 9.45
CA ALA A 150 -8.67 -4.28 10.64
C ALA A 150 -8.73 -5.77 10.30
N GLN A 151 -9.28 -6.14 9.13
CA GLN A 151 -9.37 -7.53 8.70
C GLN A 151 -7.98 -8.16 8.48
N ALA A 152 -7.09 -7.47 7.76
CA ALA A 152 -5.73 -7.94 7.52
C ALA A 152 -4.86 -7.86 8.79
N ALA A 153 -5.03 -6.79 9.59
CA ALA A 153 -4.35 -6.64 10.86
C ALA A 153 -4.74 -7.74 11.87
N PHE A 154 -5.98 -8.22 11.83
CA PHE A 154 -6.42 -9.37 12.60
C PHE A 154 -5.59 -10.62 12.26
N LEU A 155 -5.38 -10.91 10.97
CA LEU A 155 -4.55 -12.03 10.53
C LEU A 155 -3.11 -11.88 11.03
N ALA A 156 -2.53 -10.69 10.91
CA ALA A 156 -1.18 -10.41 11.41
C ALA A 156 -1.08 -10.54 12.94
N GLY A 157 -2.10 -10.10 13.68
CA GLY A 157 -2.19 -10.25 15.13
C GLY A 157 -2.29 -11.70 15.57
N TYR A 158 -3.10 -12.50 14.85
CA TYR A 158 -3.18 -13.95 15.07
C TYR A 158 -1.82 -14.62 14.84
N ALA A 159 -1.16 -14.30 13.76
CA ALA A 159 0.16 -14.84 13.42
C ALA A 159 1.24 -14.41 14.44
N ALA A 160 1.24 -13.15 14.86
CA ALA A 160 2.15 -12.66 15.89
C ALA A 160 1.96 -13.36 17.24
N ALA A 161 0.71 -13.66 17.59
CA ALA A 161 0.38 -14.40 18.83
C ALA A 161 0.78 -15.88 18.77
N ASP A 162 0.80 -16.49 17.57
CA ASP A 162 1.35 -17.84 17.38
C ASP A 162 2.88 -17.86 17.50
N TYR A 163 3.52 -16.85 16.88
CA TYR A 163 4.98 -16.76 16.75
C TYR A 163 5.68 -16.35 18.05
N THR A 164 5.09 -15.47 18.86
CA THR A 164 5.76 -14.92 20.06
C THR A 164 6.31 -15.99 20.99
N LYS A 165 7.55 -15.82 21.43
CA LYS A 165 8.24 -16.69 22.39
C LYS A 165 8.13 -16.19 23.82
N THR A 166 8.01 -14.86 23.99
CA THR A 166 7.86 -14.21 25.29
C THR A 166 6.41 -14.21 25.80
N GLY A 167 5.45 -14.40 24.87
CA GLY A 167 4.03 -14.20 25.13
C GLY A 167 3.63 -12.71 25.18
N VAL A 168 4.49 -11.81 24.68
CA VAL A 168 4.22 -10.37 24.64
C VAL A 168 4.46 -9.84 23.22
N VAL A 169 3.43 -9.23 22.64
CA VAL A 169 3.50 -8.53 21.37
C VAL A 169 3.20 -7.05 21.60
N GLY A 170 3.70 -6.18 20.73
CA GLY A 170 3.56 -4.74 20.92
C GLY A 170 3.12 -3.99 19.69
N THR A 171 2.45 -2.86 19.87
CA THR A 171 2.13 -1.93 18.79
C THR A 171 2.18 -0.49 19.28
N TYR A 172 2.47 0.43 18.37
CA TYR A 172 2.35 1.86 18.56
C TYR A 172 2.06 2.55 17.22
N GLY A 173 1.52 3.75 17.25
CA GLY A 173 1.17 4.51 16.05
C GLY A 173 1.90 5.84 15.93
N GLY A 174 1.78 6.47 14.75
CA GLY A 174 2.23 7.83 14.52
C GLY A 174 1.35 8.85 15.27
N GLN A 175 0.09 8.93 14.88
CA GLN A 175 -0.97 9.74 15.50
C GLN A 175 -2.24 8.91 15.67
N PRO A 176 -3.16 9.29 16.59
CA PRO A 176 -4.39 8.55 16.82
C PRO A 176 -5.47 8.80 15.76
N PHE A 177 -5.08 8.75 14.49
CA PHE A 177 -6.02 8.82 13.37
C PHE A 177 -6.80 7.50 13.24
N PRO A 178 -8.07 7.51 12.82
CA PRO A 178 -8.84 6.30 12.59
C PRO A 178 -8.13 5.31 11.66
N THR A 179 -7.45 5.81 10.63
CA THR A 179 -6.67 5.04 9.65
C THR A 179 -5.35 4.47 10.20
N VAL A 180 -4.90 4.91 11.36
CA VAL A 180 -3.78 4.35 12.13
C VAL A 180 -4.31 3.35 13.17
N THR A 181 -5.32 3.75 13.95
CA THR A 181 -5.84 2.90 15.03
C THR A 181 -6.53 1.65 14.52
N ILE A 182 -7.05 1.66 13.28
CA ILE A 182 -7.66 0.49 12.64
C ILE A 182 -6.68 -0.71 12.53
N PHE A 183 -5.40 -0.46 12.26
CA PHE A 183 -4.36 -1.50 12.29
C PHE A 183 -4.17 -2.05 13.70
N MET A 184 -4.06 -1.14 14.68
CA MET A 184 -3.81 -1.50 16.07
C MET A 184 -5.00 -2.25 16.68
N ASP A 185 -6.22 -1.83 16.37
CA ASP A 185 -7.47 -2.48 16.79
C ASP A 185 -7.60 -3.88 16.15
N GLY A 186 -7.39 -4.00 14.85
CA GLY A 186 -7.43 -5.29 14.15
C GLY A 186 -6.37 -6.25 14.69
N PHE A 187 -5.13 -5.77 14.85
CA PHE A 187 -4.04 -6.56 15.42
C PHE A 187 -4.37 -7.05 16.84
N LYS A 188 -4.91 -6.17 17.68
CA LYS A 188 -5.38 -6.54 19.03
C LYS A 188 -6.45 -7.63 18.98
N GLN A 189 -7.46 -7.47 18.11
CA GLN A 189 -8.54 -8.44 17.96
C GLN A 189 -7.99 -9.83 17.56
N GLY A 190 -7.02 -9.87 16.64
CA GLY A 190 -6.36 -11.10 16.21
C GLY A 190 -5.57 -11.78 17.33
N VAL A 191 -4.81 -11.01 18.13
CA VAL A 191 -4.10 -11.50 19.31
C VAL A 191 -5.07 -12.07 20.34
N ASP A 192 -6.14 -11.34 20.67
CA ASP A 192 -7.14 -11.77 21.64
C ASP A 192 -7.88 -13.03 21.17
N TYR A 193 -8.20 -13.10 19.85
CA TYR A 193 -8.85 -14.27 19.27
C TYR A 193 -7.94 -15.50 19.34
N TYR A 194 -6.67 -15.40 18.95
CA TYR A 194 -5.70 -16.50 19.09
C TYR A 194 -5.59 -16.98 20.53
N ALA A 195 -5.42 -16.05 21.47
CA ALA A 195 -5.28 -16.36 22.89
C ALA A 195 -6.49 -17.16 23.40
N LYS A 196 -7.69 -16.78 23.00
CA LYS A 196 -8.95 -17.45 23.35
C LYS A 196 -9.04 -18.85 22.72
N GLU A 197 -8.83 -18.95 21.40
CA GLU A 197 -8.98 -20.22 20.66
C GLU A 197 -7.93 -21.27 21.05
N LYS A 198 -6.70 -20.84 21.34
CA LYS A 198 -5.60 -21.73 21.73
C LYS A 198 -5.46 -21.93 23.22
N GLY A 199 -6.18 -21.18 24.05
CA GLY A 199 -6.04 -21.20 25.51
C GLY A 199 -4.65 -20.77 25.96
N LYS A 200 -3.97 -19.91 25.20
CA LYS A 200 -2.63 -19.37 25.48
C LYS A 200 -2.74 -17.91 25.92
N ALA A 201 -2.04 -17.52 26.98
CA ALA A 201 -1.98 -16.13 27.39
C ALA A 201 -0.97 -15.37 26.51
N VAL A 202 -1.44 -14.43 25.70
CA VAL A 202 -0.61 -13.49 24.97
C VAL A 202 -1.01 -12.08 25.37
N LYS A 203 -0.03 -11.23 25.68
CA LYS A 203 -0.23 -9.86 26.12
C LYS A 203 0.10 -8.91 24.98
N LEU A 204 -0.82 -8.00 24.64
CA LEU A 204 -0.53 -6.85 23.81
C LEU A 204 -0.10 -5.66 24.68
N VAL A 205 1.00 -5.01 24.34
CA VAL A 205 1.46 -3.76 24.95
C VAL A 205 1.42 -2.61 23.96
N GLY A 206 1.30 -1.38 24.47
CA GLY A 206 1.28 -0.16 23.65
C GLY A 206 -0.10 0.26 23.17
N PHE A 207 -1.16 -0.60 23.26
CA PHE A 207 -2.50 -0.23 22.81
C PHE A 207 -3.60 -0.92 23.64
N GLN A 208 -4.69 -0.18 23.90
CA GLN A 208 -5.83 -0.65 24.69
C GLN A 208 -7.18 -0.56 23.94
N GLY A 209 -7.17 0.04 22.73
CA GLY A 209 -8.36 0.27 21.91
C GLY A 209 -8.69 1.74 21.72
N GLY A 210 -9.24 2.09 20.55
CA GLY A 210 -9.62 3.45 20.18
C GLY A 210 -8.42 4.41 20.14
N ASP A 211 -8.46 5.48 20.93
CA ASP A 211 -7.38 6.47 21.05
C ASP A 211 -6.41 6.17 22.23
N LYS A 212 -6.63 5.07 22.95
CA LYS A 212 -5.84 4.69 24.13
C LYS A 212 -4.63 3.86 23.75
N GLY A 213 -3.60 4.52 23.26
CA GLY A 213 -2.39 3.88 22.77
C GLY A 213 -1.14 4.71 22.97
N THR A 214 -0.04 4.14 22.57
CA THR A 214 1.27 4.79 22.51
C THR A 214 1.43 5.36 21.11
N PHE A 215 1.67 6.66 20.99
CA PHE A 215 1.84 7.37 19.74
C PHE A 215 3.10 8.23 19.74
N THR A 216 3.79 8.28 18.59
CA THR A 216 4.97 9.13 18.41
C THR A 216 4.59 10.61 18.31
N GLY A 217 3.34 10.91 17.92
CA GLY A 217 2.82 12.26 17.68
C GLY A 217 3.24 12.84 16.33
N GLY A 218 3.62 11.99 15.37
CA GLY A 218 3.98 12.31 14.00
C GLY A 218 4.42 11.04 13.27
N PHE A 219 4.79 11.19 12.00
CA PHE A 219 5.13 10.06 11.13
C PHE A 219 6.61 10.02 10.74
N ASP A 220 7.45 10.90 11.32
CA ASP A 220 8.86 10.98 10.99
C ASP A 220 9.69 9.87 11.65
N ALA A 221 10.69 9.36 10.91
CA ALA A 221 11.73 8.48 11.42
C ALA A 221 12.73 9.26 12.28
N ASN A 222 12.39 9.57 13.52
CA ASN A 222 13.19 10.41 14.42
C ASN A 222 13.44 9.72 15.77
N GLU A 223 14.18 10.40 16.66
CA GLU A 223 14.46 9.88 18.01
C GLU A 223 13.20 9.53 18.80
N LYS A 224 12.08 10.23 18.59
CA LYS A 224 10.83 9.95 19.30
C LYS A 224 10.25 8.61 18.85
N ALA A 225 10.31 8.29 17.54
CA ALA A 225 9.91 6.98 17.03
C ALA A 225 10.80 5.87 17.62
N THR A 226 12.13 6.08 17.63
CA THR A 226 13.08 5.12 18.24
C THR A 226 12.82 4.90 19.73
N ASN A 227 12.63 5.98 20.49
CA ASN A 227 12.38 5.90 21.92
C ASN A 227 11.03 5.23 22.24
N THR A 228 10.01 5.47 21.40
CA THR A 228 8.71 4.81 21.52
C THR A 228 8.84 3.31 21.31
N ALA A 229 9.56 2.88 20.27
CA ALA A 229 9.85 1.47 20.04
C ALA A 229 10.61 0.83 21.22
N LYS A 230 11.65 1.51 21.74
CA LYS A 230 12.40 1.03 22.93
C LYS A 230 11.48 0.79 24.12
N GLN A 231 10.56 1.71 24.41
CA GLN A 231 9.59 1.54 25.50
C GLN A 231 8.69 0.32 25.34
N ILE A 232 8.35 -0.05 24.11
CA ILE A 232 7.60 -1.27 23.81
C ILE A 232 8.47 -2.51 24.05
N LEU A 233 9.73 -2.51 23.55
CA LEU A 233 10.66 -3.62 23.69
C LEU A 233 11.11 -3.84 25.15
N GLU A 234 11.12 -2.79 25.97
CA GLU A 234 11.39 -2.88 27.43
C GLU A 234 10.30 -3.62 28.21
N GLN A 235 9.10 -3.77 27.62
CA GLN A 235 8.00 -4.56 28.18
C GLN A 235 8.02 -6.02 27.72
N ASP A 236 9.17 -6.49 27.22
CA ASP A 236 9.44 -7.85 26.74
C ASP A 236 8.69 -8.24 25.44
N ALA A 237 8.20 -7.27 24.68
CA ALA A 237 7.65 -7.55 23.35
C ALA A 237 8.74 -8.11 22.42
N ASP A 238 8.46 -9.26 21.77
CA ASP A 238 9.32 -9.89 20.77
C ASP A 238 8.70 -9.91 19.37
N VAL A 239 7.50 -9.34 19.22
CA VAL A 239 6.89 -8.94 17.95
C VAL A 239 6.39 -7.52 18.09
N ILE A 240 6.72 -6.64 17.13
CA ILE A 240 6.36 -5.22 17.19
C ILE A 240 5.71 -4.74 15.87
N LEU A 241 4.58 -4.05 15.99
CA LEU A 241 3.86 -3.41 14.87
C LEU A 241 3.90 -1.88 15.03
N PRO A 242 4.82 -1.18 14.35
CA PRO A 242 4.81 0.29 14.24
C PRO A 242 3.86 0.72 13.11
N VAL A 243 2.87 1.57 13.40
CA VAL A 243 1.86 1.99 12.44
C VAL A 243 2.03 3.46 12.05
N GLY A 244 2.52 3.71 10.83
CA GLY A 244 2.63 5.08 10.32
C GLY A 244 3.86 5.34 9.46
N GLY A 245 3.91 4.75 8.25
CA GLY A 245 4.95 5.03 7.26
C GLY A 245 6.37 4.92 7.85
N PRO A 246 7.20 5.96 7.76
CA PRO A 246 8.63 5.90 8.10
C PRO A 246 8.97 5.56 9.56
N ILE A 247 8.02 5.60 10.51
CA ILE A 247 8.34 5.36 11.93
C ILE A 247 8.90 3.97 12.23
N TYR A 248 8.70 2.98 11.32
CA TYR A 248 9.29 1.65 11.45
C TYR A 248 10.83 1.69 11.46
N GLN A 249 11.45 2.69 10.84
CA GLN A 249 12.91 2.85 10.87
C GLN A 249 13.41 3.12 12.29
N GLY A 250 12.60 3.81 13.10
CA GLY A 250 12.86 3.94 14.53
C GLY A 250 12.76 2.59 15.27
N ALA A 251 11.83 1.71 14.86
CA ALA A 251 11.74 0.36 15.38
C ALA A 251 12.96 -0.49 14.99
N LEU A 252 13.44 -0.41 13.75
CA LEU A 252 14.67 -1.09 13.31
C LEU A 252 15.86 -0.69 14.18
N THR A 253 16.06 0.61 14.40
CA THR A 253 17.12 1.11 15.29
C THR A 253 16.97 0.59 16.71
N ALA A 254 15.74 0.55 17.25
CA ALA A 254 15.49 0.04 18.59
C ALA A 254 15.73 -1.47 18.71
N ILE A 255 15.38 -2.25 17.67
CA ILE A 255 15.63 -3.70 17.61
C ILE A 255 17.15 -3.96 17.61
N GLU A 256 17.89 -3.28 16.73
CA GLU A 256 19.35 -3.39 16.65
C GLU A 256 20.03 -3.04 17.97
N ASP A 257 19.68 -1.89 18.57
CA ASP A 257 20.23 -1.43 19.86
C ASP A 257 19.93 -2.39 20.99
N SER A 258 18.77 -3.08 20.95
CA SER A 258 18.37 -4.00 22.01
C SER A 258 19.16 -5.30 22.03
N GLY A 259 19.71 -5.72 20.87
CA GLY A 259 20.32 -7.02 20.66
C GLY A 259 19.39 -8.21 20.90
N LYS A 260 18.07 -7.99 20.99
CA LYS A 260 17.04 -9.02 21.18
C LYS A 260 16.59 -9.58 19.83
N ASP A 261 16.11 -10.83 19.81
CA ASP A 261 15.45 -11.45 18.66
C ASP A 261 13.99 -10.95 18.60
N VAL A 262 13.76 -9.88 17.85
CA VAL A 262 12.45 -9.22 17.72
C VAL A 262 12.00 -9.25 16.27
N ALA A 263 10.76 -9.67 16.04
CA ALA A 263 10.12 -9.66 14.74
C ALA A 263 9.35 -8.35 14.49
N LEU A 264 9.49 -7.78 13.30
CA LEU A 264 8.79 -6.58 12.86
C LEU A 264 7.57 -6.96 12.01
N VAL A 265 6.43 -6.32 12.23
CA VAL A 265 5.29 -6.35 11.31
C VAL A 265 5.25 -5.05 10.53
N GLY A 266 5.32 -5.15 9.19
CA GLY A 266 5.22 -3.99 8.29
C GLY A 266 3.79 -3.51 8.10
N VAL A 267 3.63 -2.33 7.47
CA VAL A 267 2.33 -1.74 7.15
C VAL A 267 2.29 -1.23 5.70
N ASP A 268 1.11 -1.29 5.11
CA ASP A 268 0.73 -0.83 3.77
C ASP A 268 1.40 -1.62 2.64
N ALA A 269 2.73 -1.70 2.62
CA ALA A 269 3.55 -2.41 1.65
C ALA A 269 4.20 -3.66 2.26
N ASP A 270 4.64 -4.58 1.40
CA ASP A 270 5.54 -5.66 1.82
C ASP A 270 6.94 -5.10 2.08
N PHE A 271 7.29 -4.88 3.34
CA PHE A 271 8.58 -4.32 3.72
C PHE A 271 9.78 -5.18 3.32
N PHE A 272 9.59 -6.48 3.16
CA PHE A 272 10.64 -7.36 2.65
C PHE A 272 11.08 -6.94 1.23
N GLU A 273 10.13 -6.50 0.42
CA GLU A 273 10.37 -6.08 -0.95
C GLU A 273 10.76 -4.59 -1.05
N THR A 274 10.14 -3.73 -0.22
CA THR A 274 10.31 -2.27 -0.36
C THR A 274 11.52 -1.71 0.39
N ASP A 275 11.99 -2.38 1.46
CA ASP A 275 13.17 -1.95 2.21
C ASP A 275 14.10 -3.13 2.56
N PRO A 276 15.23 -3.30 1.87
CA PRO A 276 16.19 -4.36 2.16
C PRO A 276 16.71 -4.42 3.59
N ASN A 277 16.65 -3.31 4.35
CA ASN A 277 17.09 -3.27 5.74
C ASN A 277 16.14 -4.01 6.70
N THR A 278 14.94 -4.35 6.25
CA THR A 278 13.95 -5.07 7.06
C THR A 278 14.03 -6.59 6.93
N GLN A 279 14.66 -7.12 5.88
CA GLN A 279 14.58 -8.52 5.45
C GLN A 279 14.95 -9.54 6.54
N ASP A 280 15.82 -9.19 7.46
CA ASP A 280 16.24 -10.08 8.54
C ASP A 280 15.25 -10.09 9.73
N VAL A 281 14.40 -9.07 9.83
CA VAL A 281 13.52 -8.88 10.99
C VAL A 281 12.04 -8.80 10.63
N VAL A 282 11.67 -8.52 9.37
CA VAL A 282 10.26 -8.44 8.99
C VAL A 282 9.62 -9.83 8.97
N PHE A 283 8.61 -10.00 9.83
CA PHE A 283 7.86 -11.23 10.00
C PHE A 283 6.78 -11.40 8.93
N THR A 284 6.03 -10.35 8.70
CA THR A 284 5.03 -10.16 7.65
C THR A 284 4.72 -8.67 7.55
N SER A 285 3.90 -8.27 6.58
CA SER A 285 3.37 -6.90 6.49
C SER A 285 1.85 -6.93 6.32
N ILE A 286 1.16 -5.98 6.94
CA ILE A 286 -0.27 -5.75 6.74
C ILE A 286 -0.42 -4.89 5.50
N LEU A 287 -0.98 -5.45 4.44
CA LEU A 287 -1.00 -4.86 3.11
C LEU A 287 -2.29 -4.07 2.86
N LYS A 288 -2.14 -2.91 2.19
CA LYS A 288 -3.19 -2.19 1.47
C LYS A 288 -2.86 -2.18 -0.02
N ASN A 289 -3.79 -2.58 -0.88
CA ASN A 289 -3.58 -2.61 -2.33
C ASN A 289 -3.73 -1.21 -2.96
N MET A 290 -3.02 -0.23 -2.37
CA MET A 290 -3.12 1.19 -2.70
C MET A 290 -2.65 1.50 -4.12
N LYS A 291 -1.59 0.83 -4.57
CA LYS A 291 -1.07 1.01 -5.91
C LYS A 291 -2.12 0.70 -6.97
N GLN A 292 -2.78 -0.46 -6.83
CA GLN A 292 -3.80 -0.90 -7.79
C GLN A 292 -5.05 -0.04 -7.74
N SER A 293 -5.58 0.26 -6.55
CA SER A 293 -6.79 1.08 -6.41
C SER A 293 -6.58 2.53 -6.87
N THR A 294 -5.39 3.11 -6.64
CA THR A 294 -5.03 4.41 -7.18
C THR A 294 -4.91 4.37 -8.71
N PHE A 295 -4.21 3.36 -9.25
CA PHE A 295 -4.08 3.15 -10.68
C PHE A 295 -5.45 3.07 -11.37
N GLU A 296 -6.34 2.22 -10.88
CA GLU A 296 -7.69 2.04 -11.45
C GLU A 296 -8.51 3.32 -11.40
N ALA A 297 -8.46 4.06 -10.31
CA ALA A 297 -9.20 5.31 -10.16
C ALA A 297 -8.70 6.40 -11.13
N VAL A 298 -7.38 6.53 -11.30
CA VAL A 298 -6.78 7.51 -12.23
C VAL A 298 -7.01 7.11 -13.68
N VAL A 299 -6.91 5.82 -14.04
CA VAL A 299 -7.24 5.34 -15.39
C VAL A 299 -8.71 5.59 -15.70
N ALA A 300 -9.63 5.30 -14.77
CA ALA A 300 -11.05 5.56 -14.96
C ALA A 300 -11.34 7.06 -15.19
N ALA A 301 -10.63 7.95 -14.47
CA ALA A 301 -10.71 9.39 -14.69
C ALA A 301 -10.24 9.77 -16.11
N GLY A 302 -9.07 9.29 -16.54
CA GLY A 302 -8.53 9.59 -17.86
C GLY A 302 -9.31 8.99 -19.03
N GLU A 303 -10.18 8.01 -18.78
CA GLU A 303 -11.07 7.39 -19.77
C GLU A 303 -12.51 7.96 -19.74
N ASP A 304 -12.75 9.09 -19.07
CA ASP A 304 -14.10 9.68 -18.84
C ASP A 304 -15.08 8.69 -18.17
N LYS A 305 -14.57 7.82 -17.29
CA LYS A 305 -15.35 6.80 -16.55
C LYS A 305 -15.26 6.99 -15.03
N PHE A 306 -14.93 8.18 -14.60
CA PHE A 306 -14.77 8.45 -13.17
C PHE A 306 -16.03 8.09 -12.39
N ASP A 307 -15.86 7.27 -11.38
CA ASP A 307 -16.90 6.89 -10.45
C ASP A 307 -16.55 7.43 -9.05
N ALA A 308 -17.30 8.44 -8.62
CA ALA A 308 -17.09 9.08 -7.32
C ALA A 308 -17.65 8.28 -6.12
N ASN A 309 -18.19 7.06 -6.34
CA ASN A 309 -18.56 6.18 -5.24
C ASN A 309 -17.31 5.71 -4.48
N SER A 310 -17.45 5.56 -3.16
CA SER A 310 -16.37 5.08 -2.32
C SER A 310 -15.97 3.65 -2.69
N TYR A 311 -14.67 3.40 -2.73
CA TYR A 311 -14.08 2.07 -2.76
C TYR A 311 -13.67 1.68 -1.34
N VAL A 312 -13.92 0.43 -0.94
CA VAL A 312 -13.43 -0.13 0.33
C VAL A 312 -12.66 -1.41 0.04
N GLY A 313 -11.36 -1.39 0.26
CA GLY A 313 -10.51 -2.58 0.19
C GLY A 313 -10.75 -3.50 1.39
N THR A 314 -11.01 -4.77 1.13
CA THR A 314 -11.31 -5.81 2.12
C THR A 314 -10.51 -7.09 1.81
N LEU A 315 -10.54 -8.09 2.70
CA LEU A 315 -10.00 -9.42 2.40
C LEU A 315 -10.75 -10.13 1.25
N GLU A 316 -12.03 -9.82 1.05
CA GLU A 316 -12.87 -10.43 0.01
C GLU A 316 -12.47 -9.99 -1.40
N ASN A 317 -12.12 -8.70 -1.55
CA ASN A 317 -11.73 -8.12 -2.85
C ASN A 317 -10.21 -7.95 -3.00
N ASP A 318 -9.41 -8.59 -2.12
CA ASP A 318 -7.95 -8.49 -2.07
C ASP A 318 -7.42 -7.04 -1.95
N GLY A 319 -8.26 -6.13 -1.49
CA GLY A 319 -7.88 -4.74 -1.22
C GLY A 319 -7.02 -4.57 0.03
N VAL A 320 -7.07 -5.55 0.95
CA VAL A 320 -6.15 -5.70 2.09
C VAL A 320 -5.72 -7.15 2.23
N GLY A 321 -4.60 -7.39 2.91
CA GLY A 321 -4.07 -8.74 3.12
C GLY A 321 -2.84 -8.73 4.02
N ILE A 322 -2.16 -9.86 4.12
CA ILE A 322 -0.84 -9.95 4.73
C ILE A 322 0.19 -10.48 3.74
N ALA A 323 1.43 -9.99 3.84
CA ALA A 323 2.56 -10.46 3.05
C ALA A 323 2.94 -11.90 3.44
N PRO A 324 3.64 -12.63 2.57
CA PRO A 324 4.30 -13.89 2.94
C PRO A 324 5.24 -13.69 4.13
N PHE A 325 5.54 -14.78 4.84
CA PHE A 325 6.47 -14.74 5.98
C PHE A 325 7.95 -14.73 5.58
N HIS A 326 8.26 -14.88 4.29
CA HIS A 326 9.62 -14.79 3.73
C HIS A 326 10.66 -15.59 4.53
N ASN A 327 11.67 -14.90 5.10
CA ASN A 327 12.71 -15.52 5.91
C ASN A 327 12.21 -16.13 7.24
N PHE A 328 10.94 -15.92 7.57
CA PHE A 328 10.29 -16.50 8.74
C PHE A 328 9.48 -17.74 8.44
N ASP A 329 9.28 -18.14 7.17
CA ASP A 329 8.51 -19.34 6.80
C ASP A 329 8.96 -20.60 7.55
N SER A 330 10.26 -20.77 7.77
CA SER A 330 10.80 -21.92 8.52
C SER A 330 10.73 -21.76 10.05
N LYS A 331 10.26 -20.61 10.56
CA LYS A 331 10.22 -20.26 11.98
C LYS A 331 8.79 -20.23 12.54
N ILE A 332 7.78 -20.22 11.68
CA ILE A 332 6.36 -20.29 12.04
C ILE A 332 5.93 -21.72 12.35
N SER A 333 4.81 -21.90 13.04
CA SER A 333 4.27 -23.24 13.29
C SER A 333 3.75 -23.89 12.00
N ASP A 334 3.88 -25.22 11.89
CA ASP A 334 3.46 -25.99 10.71
C ASP A 334 1.97 -25.83 10.37
N THR A 335 1.15 -25.38 11.32
CA THR A 335 -0.30 -25.23 11.17
C THR A 335 -0.73 -23.81 10.86
N LEU A 336 0.14 -22.80 11.07
CA LEU A 336 -0.22 -21.38 11.02
C LEU A 336 -0.81 -20.97 9.66
N ALA A 337 -0.20 -21.41 8.55
CA ALA A 337 -0.69 -21.07 7.21
C ALA A 337 -2.13 -21.57 6.98
N ALA A 338 -2.43 -22.83 7.34
CA ALA A 338 -3.78 -23.39 7.22
C ALA A 338 -4.79 -22.74 8.17
N GLU A 339 -4.33 -22.33 9.35
CA GLU A 339 -5.15 -21.62 10.33
C GLU A 339 -5.50 -20.21 9.83
N LEU A 340 -4.55 -19.49 9.25
CA LEU A 340 -4.79 -18.16 8.68
C LEU A 340 -5.78 -18.20 7.52
N GLU A 341 -5.72 -19.22 6.65
CA GLU A 341 -6.73 -19.40 5.61
C GLU A 341 -8.13 -19.62 6.20
N THR A 342 -8.22 -20.42 7.28
CA THR A 342 -9.48 -20.64 7.99
C THR A 342 -10.01 -19.36 8.64
N VAL A 343 -9.14 -18.59 9.27
CA VAL A 343 -9.48 -17.31 9.89
C VAL A 343 -9.90 -16.29 8.82
N LYS A 344 -9.14 -16.19 7.71
CA LYS A 344 -9.49 -15.33 6.56
C LYS A 344 -10.89 -15.66 6.05
N ALA A 345 -11.18 -16.93 5.80
CA ALA A 345 -12.50 -17.36 5.34
C ALA A 345 -13.60 -17.00 6.35
N GLY A 346 -13.35 -17.18 7.65
CA GLY A 346 -14.30 -16.83 8.70
C GLY A 346 -14.53 -15.33 8.87
N ILE A 347 -13.53 -14.49 8.57
CA ILE A 347 -13.70 -13.03 8.52
C ILE A 347 -14.55 -12.64 7.31
N ILE A 348 -14.28 -13.21 6.14
CA ILE A 348 -15.01 -12.91 4.90
C ILE A 348 -16.49 -13.32 5.01
N ASP A 349 -16.78 -14.49 5.56
CA ASP A 349 -18.16 -14.97 5.71
C ASP A 349 -18.88 -14.41 6.95
N GLY A 350 -18.21 -13.62 7.79
CA GLY A 350 -18.73 -12.97 8.99
C GLY A 350 -18.87 -13.88 10.21
N SER A 351 -18.43 -15.14 10.15
CA SER A 351 -18.43 -16.04 11.32
C SER A 351 -17.38 -15.66 12.36
N ILE A 352 -16.32 -14.96 11.95
CA ILE A 352 -15.35 -14.30 12.82
C ILE A 352 -15.53 -12.79 12.68
N PRO A 353 -16.24 -12.15 13.61
CA PRO A 353 -16.49 -10.72 13.53
C PRO A 353 -15.19 -9.91 13.77
N VAL A 354 -14.90 -8.98 12.88
CA VAL A 354 -13.86 -7.97 13.03
C VAL A 354 -14.52 -6.60 13.05
N THR A 355 -14.26 -5.82 14.07
CA THR A 355 -14.83 -4.48 14.20
C THR A 355 -13.81 -3.42 13.81
N SER A 356 -14.26 -2.42 13.07
CA SER A 356 -13.46 -1.24 12.70
C SER A 356 -14.35 0.00 12.67
N TYR A 357 -13.76 1.18 12.53
CA TYR A 357 -14.53 2.42 12.40
C TYR A 357 -15.37 2.45 11.11
N LEU A 358 -15.07 1.61 10.13
CA LEU A 358 -15.82 1.52 8.86
C LEU A 358 -17.08 0.69 8.95
N ASN A 359 -17.27 -0.10 10.02
CA ASN A 359 -18.40 -1.04 10.17
C ASN A 359 -19.06 -0.98 11.56
N GLN A 360 -18.99 0.18 12.23
CA GLN A 360 -19.65 0.44 13.52
C GLN A 360 -21.08 0.92 13.34
#